data_964e3382bc7dc50b541d7d686c0132f4
#
_entry.id   964e3382bc7dc50b541d7d686c0132f4
#
_cell.length_a   1.000
_cell.length_b   1.000
_cell.length_c   1.000
_cell.angle_alpha   90.00
_cell.angle_beta   90.00
_cell.angle_gamma   90.00
#
_symmetry.space_group_name_H-M   'P 1'
#
loop_
_entity.id
_entity.type
_entity.pdbx_description
1 polymer ?
#
loop_
_entity_poly.entity_id
_entity_poly.type
_entity_poly.pdbx_seq_one_letter_code
_entity_poly.pdbx_strand_id
1 'polypeptide(L)'
;MICAIVHQLTRNLTPEEIERSGFGTYYVDHTLALWPQAASGMPWTATVFQSKGDPITDLHEDLAAEQKARTTYDNILRLISDPDIIAPIRFLREREIVHYQRFGESLR
;
A
#
# COMPACT_ATOMS: atom_id res chain seq x y z
N MET A 1 -3.30 -5.10 7.38
CA MET A 1 -4.60 -4.53 6.91
C MET A 1 -4.76 -4.64 5.39
N ILE A 2 -3.89 -4.06 4.57
CA ILE A 2 -3.96 -4.15 3.09
C ILE A 2 -4.03 -5.61 2.61
N CYS A 3 -3.13 -6.49 3.06
CA CYS A 3 -3.16 -7.90 2.68
C CYS A 3 -4.48 -8.60 3.04
N ALA A 4 -5.08 -8.24 4.18
CA ALA A 4 -6.38 -8.79 4.57
C ALA A 4 -7.51 -8.32 3.63
N ILE A 5 -7.49 -7.05 3.22
CA ILE A 5 -8.46 -6.50 2.25
C ILE A 5 -8.31 -7.24 0.91
N VAL A 6 -7.10 -7.35 0.39
CA VAL A 6 -6.83 -8.02 -0.89
C VAL A 6 -7.24 -9.50 -0.81
N HIS A 7 -6.92 -10.20 0.29
CA HIS A 7 -7.34 -11.58 0.50
C HIS A 7 -8.86 -11.73 0.47
N GLN A 8 -9.59 -10.86 1.18
CA GLN A 8 -11.06 -10.91 1.21
C GLN A 8 -11.69 -10.64 -0.15
N LEU A 9 -11.11 -9.71 -0.93
CA LEU A 9 -11.58 -9.38 -2.27
C LEU A 9 -11.32 -10.48 -3.29
N THR A 10 -10.29 -11.29 -3.09
CA THR A 10 -9.79 -12.23 -4.12
C THR A 10 -10.09 -13.68 -3.83
N ARG A 11 -10.43 -14.05 -2.61
CA ARG A 11 -10.57 -15.46 -2.17
C ARG A 11 -11.62 -16.29 -2.90
N ASN A 12 -12.63 -15.64 -3.48
CA ASN A 12 -13.77 -16.31 -4.14
C ASN A 12 -13.94 -15.92 -5.61
N LEU A 13 -12.88 -15.36 -6.25
CA LEU A 13 -12.94 -14.96 -7.65
C LEU A 13 -13.09 -16.18 -8.56
N THR A 14 -13.96 -16.07 -9.56
CA THR A 14 -14.07 -17.05 -10.65
C THR A 14 -12.91 -16.87 -11.65
N PRO A 15 -12.59 -17.89 -12.46
CA PRO A 15 -11.60 -17.77 -13.53
C PRO A 15 -11.89 -16.59 -14.47
N GLU A 16 -13.14 -16.36 -14.81
CA GLU A 16 -13.56 -15.26 -15.68
C GLU A 16 -13.32 -13.89 -15.06
N GLU A 17 -13.52 -13.76 -13.75
CA GLU A 17 -13.24 -12.51 -13.00
C GLU A 17 -11.74 -12.25 -12.93
N ILE A 18 -10.93 -13.28 -12.69
CA ILE A 18 -9.46 -13.18 -12.69
C ILE A 18 -8.96 -12.71 -14.06
N GLU A 19 -9.45 -13.31 -15.13
CA GLU A 19 -9.05 -12.95 -16.49
C GLU A 19 -9.44 -11.50 -16.82
N ARG A 20 -10.66 -11.11 -16.50
CA ARG A 20 -11.13 -9.72 -16.71
C ARG A 20 -10.40 -8.68 -15.87
N SER A 21 -9.86 -9.05 -14.73
CA SER A 21 -9.12 -8.13 -13.84
C SER A 21 -7.81 -7.63 -14.44
N GLY A 22 -7.27 -8.32 -15.44
CA GLY A 22 -5.94 -8.07 -15.99
C GLY A 22 -4.79 -8.65 -15.15
N PHE A 23 -5.09 -9.31 -14.01
CA PHE A 23 -4.09 -9.93 -13.12
C PHE A 23 -3.95 -11.45 -13.30
N GLY A 24 -4.47 -11.99 -14.39
CA GLY A 24 -4.43 -13.43 -14.66
C GLY A 24 -3.02 -14.03 -14.56
N THR A 25 -2.01 -13.37 -15.11
CA THR A 25 -0.61 -13.81 -15.05
C THR A 25 -0.12 -13.92 -13.60
N TYR A 26 -0.49 -13.00 -12.73
CA TYR A 26 -0.16 -13.07 -11.31
C TYR A 26 -0.77 -14.31 -10.65
N TYR A 27 -2.05 -14.59 -10.91
CA TYR A 27 -2.74 -15.76 -10.36
C TYR A 27 -2.18 -17.09 -10.86
N VAL A 28 -1.72 -17.15 -12.09
CA VAL A 28 -1.09 -18.36 -12.64
C VAL A 28 0.15 -18.75 -11.85
N ASP A 29 0.96 -17.77 -11.46
CA ASP A 29 2.20 -18.01 -10.72
C ASP A 29 2.00 -18.11 -9.20
N HIS A 30 1.10 -17.29 -8.64
CA HIS A 30 0.97 -17.13 -7.18
C HIS A 30 -0.31 -17.69 -6.58
N THR A 31 -1.29 -18.12 -7.40
CA THR A 31 -2.63 -18.49 -6.96
C THR A 31 -3.27 -17.39 -6.11
N LEU A 32 -3.59 -17.65 -4.84
CA LEU A 32 -4.12 -16.64 -3.88
C LEU A 32 -3.04 -16.14 -2.91
N ALA A 33 -1.78 -16.46 -3.15
CA ALA A 33 -0.68 -16.01 -2.30
C ALA A 33 -0.45 -14.50 -2.48
N LEU A 34 -0.22 -13.81 -1.37
CA LEU A 34 0.07 -12.38 -1.32
C LEU A 34 1.48 -12.18 -0.79
N TRP A 35 2.29 -11.41 -1.50
CA TRP A 35 3.61 -11.03 -1.01
C TRP A 35 3.97 -9.58 -1.35
N PRO A 36 5.01 -9.01 -0.70
CA PRO A 36 5.40 -7.62 -0.91
C PRO A 36 5.93 -7.40 -2.33
N GLN A 37 5.12 -6.77 -3.17
CA GLN A 37 5.45 -6.46 -4.55
C GLN A 37 4.70 -5.23 -5.00
N ALA A 38 5.37 -4.33 -5.73
CA ALA A 38 4.71 -3.20 -6.38
C ALA A 38 3.80 -3.69 -7.52
N ALA A 39 2.73 -2.93 -7.82
CA ALA A 39 1.83 -3.22 -8.94
C ALA A 39 2.55 -3.28 -10.29
N SER A 40 3.68 -2.58 -10.43
CA SER A 40 4.57 -2.63 -11.60
C SER A 40 5.36 -3.93 -11.75
N GLY A 41 5.26 -4.85 -10.80
CA GLY A 41 6.03 -6.10 -10.80
C GLY A 41 7.38 -6.03 -10.10
N MET A 42 7.78 -4.86 -9.55
CA MET A 42 9.03 -4.74 -8.81
C MET A 42 8.92 -5.46 -7.46
N PRO A 43 9.76 -6.48 -7.19
CA PRO A 43 9.74 -7.19 -5.92
C PRO A 43 10.28 -6.30 -4.79
N TRP A 44 9.86 -6.62 -3.54
CA TRP A 44 10.47 -6.01 -2.38
C TRP A 44 11.93 -6.45 -2.24
N THR A 45 12.85 -5.50 -2.13
CA THR A 45 14.27 -5.75 -1.87
C THR A 45 14.85 -4.67 -0.97
N ALA A 46 15.95 -4.96 -0.27
CA ALA A 46 16.65 -3.97 0.53
C ALA A 46 17.26 -2.82 -0.30
N THR A 47 17.39 -2.97 -1.61
CA THR A 47 17.91 -1.94 -2.51
C THR A 47 17.01 -0.71 -2.61
N VAL A 48 15.74 -0.80 -2.19
CA VAL A 48 14.80 0.33 -2.16
C VAL A 48 14.85 1.12 -0.85
N PHE A 49 15.64 0.71 0.12
CA PHE A 49 15.77 1.43 1.37
C PHE A 49 16.52 2.74 1.17
N GLN A 50 16.00 3.81 1.77
CA GLN A 50 16.57 5.16 1.70
C GLN A 50 17.35 5.54 2.98
N SER A 51 17.54 4.60 3.91
CA SER A 51 18.21 4.85 5.18
C SER A 51 19.68 5.23 4.99
N LYS A 52 20.13 6.23 5.75
CA LYS A 52 21.52 6.68 5.82
C LYS A 52 22.16 6.37 7.18
N GLY A 53 21.38 5.97 8.19
CA GLY A 53 21.84 5.77 9.56
C GLY A 53 22.04 7.08 10.34
N ASP A 54 21.63 8.20 9.78
CA ASP A 54 21.57 9.50 10.45
C ASP A 54 20.10 9.79 10.84
N PRO A 55 19.77 9.89 12.14
CA PRO A 55 18.37 10.02 12.56
C PRO A 55 17.63 11.21 11.96
N ILE A 56 18.31 12.35 11.80
CA ILE A 56 17.68 13.55 11.23
C ILE A 56 17.37 13.35 9.75
N THR A 57 18.31 12.83 9.00
CA THR A 57 18.13 12.51 7.57
C THR A 57 17.03 11.48 7.37
N ASP A 58 17.05 10.41 8.15
CA ASP A 58 16.10 9.30 8.01
C ASP A 58 14.69 9.72 8.39
N LEU A 59 14.50 10.58 9.41
CA LEU A 59 13.21 11.17 9.75
C LEU A 59 12.62 12.07 8.65
N HIS A 60 13.46 12.80 7.92
CA HIS A 60 12.97 13.56 6.75
C HIS A 60 12.48 12.64 5.61
N GLU A 61 13.15 11.52 5.39
CA GLU A 61 12.70 10.52 4.42
C GLU A 61 11.38 9.86 4.88
N ASP A 62 11.25 9.56 6.19
CA ASP A 62 10.02 9.04 6.78
C ASP A 62 8.85 10.01 6.58
N LEU A 63 9.04 11.31 6.83
CA LEU A 63 8.03 12.34 6.56
C LEU A 63 7.59 12.33 5.08
N ALA A 64 8.55 12.25 4.17
CA ALA A 64 8.26 12.18 2.74
C ALA A 64 7.51 10.90 2.37
N ALA A 65 7.87 9.76 2.98
CA ALA A 65 7.22 8.48 2.78
C ALA A 65 5.76 8.49 3.24
N GLU A 66 5.47 9.03 4.43
CA GLU A 66 4.11 9.16 4.95
C GLU A 66 3.23 10.06 4.07
N GLN A 67 3.79 11.17 3.57
CA GLN A 67 3.06 12.04 2.65
C GLN A 67 2.78 11.36 1.30
N LYS A 68 3.74 10.59 0.78
CA LYS A 68 3.54 9.79 -0.44
C LYS A 68 2.45 8.72 -0.24
N ALA A 69 2.46 8.02 0.88
CA ALA A 69 1.45 7.02 1.23
C ALA A 69 0.04 7.65 1.31
N ARG A 70 -0.09 8.80 1.97
CA ARG A 70 -1.35 9.55 2.02
C ARG A 70 -1.87 9.90 0.62
N THR A 71 -0.99 10.38 -0.27
CA THR A 71 -1.35 10.69 -1.66
C THR A 71 -1.80 9.44 -2.41
N THR A 72 -1.15 8.30 -2.17
CA THR A 72 -1.54 7.01 -2.75
C THR A 72 -2.95 6.61 -2.32
N TYR A 73 -3.28 6.74 -1.02
CA TYR A 73 -4.64 6.47 -0.54
C TYR A 73 -5.67 7.43 -1.14
N ASP A 74 -5.35 8.72 -1.29
CA ASP A 74 -6.22 9.68 -1.97
C ASP A 74 -6.50 9.27 -3.43
N ASN A 75 -5.48 8.79 -4.14
CA ASN A 75 -5.63 8.31 -5.50
C ASN A 75 -6.52 7.05 -5.57
N ILE A 76 -6.33 6.10 -4.65
CA ILE A 76 -7.19 4.92 -4.55
C ILE A 76 -8.64 5.33 -4.30
N LEU A 77 -8.89 6.23 -3.34
CA LEU A 77 -10.23 6.71 -3.00
C LEU A 77 -10.97 7.41 -4.16
N ARG A 78 -10.23 7.96 -5.12
CA ARG A 78 -10.84 8.55 -6.35
C ARG A 78 -11.28 7.49 -7.36
N LEU A 79 -10.73 6.28 -7.30
CA LEU A 79 -10.97 5.22 -8.28
C LEU A 79 -11.99 4.19 -7.82
N ILE A 80 -12.32 4.15 -6.53
CA ILE A 80 -13.20 3.14 -5.94
C ILE A 80 -14.55 3.75 -5.55
N SER A 81 -15.60 2.93 -5.67
CA SER A 81 -16.97 3.30 -5.25
C SER A 81 -17.55 2.38 -4.18
N ASP A 82 -16.90 1.24 -3.92
CA ASP A 82 -17.36 0.26 -2.93
C ASP A 82 -17.14 0.81 -1.50
N PRO A 83 -18.23 1.01 -0.70
CA PRO A 83 -18.11 1.55 0.65
C PRO A 83 -17.32 0.66 1.60
N ASP A 84 -17.32 -0.66 1.39
CA ASP A 84 -16.59 -1.61 2.23
C ASP A 84 -15.08 -1.54 2.01
N ILE A 85 -14.65 -1.03 0.86
CA ILE A 85 -13.24 -0.73 0.56
C ILE A 85 -12.90 0.71 0.97
N ILE A 86 -13.79 1.66 0.71
CA ILE A 86 -13.58 3.08 1.03
C ILE A 86 -13.31 3.28 2.52
N ALA A 87 -14.08 2.64 3.41
CA ALA A 87 -13.96 2.86 4.84
C ALA A 87 -12.57 2.48 5.40
N PRO A 88 -12.02 1.27 5.15
CA PRO A 88 -10.69 0.92 5.61
C PRO A 88 -9.56 1.74 4.94
N ILE A 89 -9.70 2.14 3.67
CA ILE A 89 -8.70 3.00 3.01
C ILE A 89 -8.72 4.42 3.62
N ARG A 90 -9.87 4.99 3.93
CA ARG A 90 -9.96 6.25 4.68
C ARG A 90 -9.29 6.17 6.04
N PHE A 91 -9.50 5.08 6.77
CA PHE A 91 -8.84 4.86 8.06
C PHE A 91 -7.31 4.85 7.90
N LEU A 92 -6.77 4.13 6.92
CA LEU A 92 -5.34 4.11 6.65
C LEU A 92 -4.81 5.51 6.30
N ARG A 93 -5.51 6.23 5.44
CA ARG A 93 -5.17 7.62 5.08
C ARG A 93 -5.05 8.54 6.31
N GLU A 94 -5.99 8.45 7.24
CA GLU A 94 -5.94 9.24 8.49
C GLU A 94 -4.76 8.81 9.39
N ARG A 95 -4.37 7.55 9.36
CA ARG A 95 -3.19 7.06 10.08
C ARG A 95 -1.90 7.71 9.59
N GLU A 96 -1.78 7.99 8.28
CA GLU A 96 -0.58 8.64 7.72
C GLU A 96 -0.43 10.10 8.21
N ILE A 97 -1.54 10.79 8.52
CA ILE A 97 -1.49 12.12 9.14
C ILE A 97 -0.85 12.04 10.54
N VAL A 98 -1.24 11.06 11.34
CA VAL A 98 -0.70 10.84 12.68
C VAL A 98 0.79 10.44 12.63
N HIS A 99 1.17 9.56 11.69
CA HIS A 99 2.56 9.16 11.50
C HIS A 99 3.43 10.35 11.11
N TYR A 100 2.99 11.14 10.13
CA TYR A 100 3.67 12.36 9.70
C TYR A 100 3.90 13.32 10.88
N GLN A 101 2.87 13.54 11.69
CA GLN A 101 2.97 14.38 12.89
C GLN A 101 4.03 13.84 13.86
N ARG A 102 4.02 12.55 14.16
CA ARG A 102 4.96 11.92 15.11
C ARG A 102 6.41 12.01 14.64
N PHE A 103 6.67 11.75 13.37
CA PHE A 103 8.01 11.93 12.80
C PHE A 103 8.45 13.40 12.85
N GLY A 104 7.55 14.33 12.55
CA GLY A 104 7.83 15.77 12.66
C GLY A 104 8.11 16.23 14.10
N GLU A 105 7.42 15.66 15.08
CA GLU A 105 7.70 15.93 16.50
C GLU A 105 9.07 15.38 16.94
N SER A 106 9.50 14.25 16.37
CA SER A 106 10.81 13.65 16.66
C SER A 106 11.99 14.44 16.09
N LEU A 107 11.74 15.37 15.16
CA LEU A 107 12.77 16.28 14.62
C LEU A 107 13.04 17.50 15.52
N ARG A 108 12.28 17.73 16.58
CA ARG A 108 12.40 18.87 17.50
C ARG A 108 13.28 18.51 18.70
#